data_6217cef54be56786175d7f62a5b5bd36
#
_entry.id   6217cef54be56786175d7f62a5b5bd36
#
_cell.length_a   1.000
_cell.length_b   1.000
_cell.length_c   1.000
_cell.angle_alpha   90.00
_cell.angle_beta   90.00
_cell.angle_gamma   90.00
#
_symmetry.space_group_name_H-M   'P 1'
#
loop_
_entity.id
_entity.type
_entity.pdbx_description
1 polymer ?
#
loop_
_entity_poly.entity_id
_entity_poly.type
_entity_poly.pdbx_seq_one_letter_code
_entity_poly.pdbx_strand_id
1 'polypeptide(L)'
;MLPLERFTAHDRAVALVMWMVGVVQGFAQAHPTAGLPFTREGLGVSEADMSAVLAIARLASLGAIALSVWGDRKGRRRPLLVAYALLVLATASSGLATAPWHFGVSQSLVRIAVSALSSLGVVWLAEHLAPHVRAYGVAIYGAAGSFGAAIAIVGLPLAERDWRLPYALTLLGLLLLPVLVRRLEESPLVRSTEPKTKVLSGLWAVTSLRWFYLAGIAGLFPSAFLAVGLAFTTERMVGDLGLSTGSAILVTLGGGTIGGLGFFLGGRLSDSWGRRPTTVLALVAILFGGLGIYHFEATWMLFASIVVSSFGSFAYVPSASTHRAELFPTESRATAAASLHWIGTVGSAIGLGLGRFLIEGVGLTGTVDLLGIGVVVAIILTLFLPETRGKTLEA
;
A
#
# COMPACT_ATOMS: atom_id res chain seq x y z
N MET A 1 -27.66 -3.95 0.06
CA MET A 1 -27.74 -4.33 -1.37
C MET A 1 -26.63 -3.61 -2.14
N LEU A 2 -25.84 -4.34 -2.90
CA LEU A 2 -24.81 -3.75 -3.76
C LEU A 2 -25.52 -2.98 -4.89
N PRO A 3 -25.18 -1.70 -5.14
CA PRO A 3 -25.91 -0.89 -6.13
C PRO A 3 -25.50 -1.21 -7.58
N LEU A 4 -25.26 -2.49 -7.89
CA LEU A 4 -24.92 -2.97 -9.24
C LEU A 4 -25.99 -2.67 -10.28
N GLU A 5 -27.24 -2.51 -9.84
CA GLU A 5 -28.38 -2.12 -10.70
C GLU A 5 -28.22 -0.70 -11.28
N ARG A 6 -27.39 0.15 -10.65
CA ARG A 6 -27.13 1.52 -11.11
C ARG A 6 -26.02 1.62 -12.17
N PHE A 7 -25.28 0.53 -12.42
CA PHE A 7 -24.24 0.47 -13.42
C PHE A 7 -24.83 0.21 -14.80
N THR A 8 -24.52 1.06 -15.75
CA THR A 8 -24.79 0.81 -17.18
C THR A 8 -23.92 -0.35 -17.69
N ALA A 9 -24.21 -0.86 -18.89
CA ALA A 9 -23.36 -1.87 -19.53
C ALA A 9 -21.93 -1.37 -19.73
N HIS A 10 -21.76 -0.08 -20.07
CA HIS A 10 -20.46 0.57 -20.18
C HIS A 10 -19.73 0.63 -18.82
N ASP A 11 -20.39 1.10 -17.77
CA ASP A 11 -19.79 1.19 -16.44
C ASP A 11 -19.32 -0.19 -15.93
N ARG A 12 -20.09 -1.24 -16.20
CA ARG A 12 -19.72 -2.63 -15.84
C ARG A 12 -18.47 -3.09 -16.59
N ALA A 13 -18.38 -2.78 -17.89
CA ALA A 13 -17.21 -3.13 -18.70
C ALA A 13 -15.95 -2.39 -18.21
N VAL A 14 -16.06 -1.11 -17.89
CA VAL A 14 -14.99 -0.27 -17.32
C VAL A 14 -14.53 -0.82 -15.99
N ALA A 15 -15.47 -1.11 -15.07
CA ALA A 15 -15.18 -1.67 -13.75
C ALA A 15 -14.53 -3.06 -13.84
N LEU A 16 -14.99 -3.92 -14.76
CA LEU A 16 -14.43 -5.26 -14.96
C LEU A 16 -12.98 -5.21 -15.47
N VAL A 17 -12.68 -4.32 -16.41
CA VAL A 17 -11.31 -4.13 -16.92
C VAL A 17 -10.38 -3.72 -15.79
N MET A 18 -10.79 -2.76 -14.96
CA MET A 18 -9.96 -2.33 -13.84
C MET A 18 -9.93 -3.34 -12.69
N TRP A 19 -10.97 -4.16 -12.52
CA TRP A 19 -10.93 -5.31 -11.62
C TRP A 19 -9.79 -6.27 -12.02
N MET A 20 -9.70 -6.66 -13.27
CA MET A 20 -8.64 -7.57 -13.74
C MET A 20 -7.25 -6.96 -13.52
N VAL A 21 -7.07 -5.68 -13.82
CA VAL A 21 -5.81 -4.95 -13.53
C VAL A 21 -5.51 -4.97 -12.03
N GLY A 22 -6.51 -4.67 -11.19
CA GLY A 22 -6.37 -4.62 -9.74
C GLY A 22 -5.96 -5.95 -9.12
N VAL A 23 -6.49 -7.07 -9.62
CA VAL A 23 -6.12 -8.43 -9.15
C VAL A 23 -4.64 -8.71 -9.41
N VAL A 24 -4.16 -8.48 -10.64
CA VAL A 24 -2.74 -8.69 -10.99
C VAL A 24 -1.84 -7.75 -10.19
N GLN A 25 -2.25 -6.50 -10.02
CA GLN A 25 -1.53 -5.51 -9.24
C GLN A 25 -1.43 -5.91 -7.76
N GLY A 26 -2.54 -6.35 -7.16
CA GLY A 26 -2.59 -6.77 -5.76
C GLY A 26 -1.69 -7.99 -5.50
N PHE A 27 -1.71 -8.97 -6.41
CA PHE A 27 -0.81 -10.11 -6.38
C PHE A 27 0.67 -9.66 -6.42
N ALA A 28 1.05 -8.88 -7.42
CA ALA A 28 2.41 -8.41 -7.62
C ALA A 28 2.92 -7.54 -6.44
N GLN A 29 2.02 -6.82 -5.77
CA GLN A 29 2.36 -6.01 -4.60
C GLN A 29 2.56 -6.85 -3.34
N ALA A 30 1.75 -7.89 -3.12
CA ALA A 30 1.73 -8.67 -1.88
C ALA A 30 2.71 -9.83 -1.89
N HIS A 31 2.90 -10.51 -3.04
CA HIS A 31 3.69 -11.74 -3.12
C HIS A 31 5.15 -11.58 -2.64
N PRO A 32 5.89 -10.49 -2.97
CA PRO A 32 7.28 -10.33 -2.53
C PRO A 32 7.46 -10.28 -1.02
N THR A 33 6.43 -9.88 -0.28
CA THR A 33 6.45 -9.87 1.20
C THR A 33 5.86 -11.14 1.79
N ALA A 34 4.79 -11.68 1.21
CA ALA A 34 4.18 -12.93 1.66
C ALA A 34 5.12 -14.13 1.45
N GLY A 35 5.77 -14.24 0.27
CA GLY A 35 6.72 -15.28 -0.08
C GLY A 35 8.18 -14.98 0.30
N LEU A 36 8.41 -13.99 1.18
CA LEU A 36 9.73 -13.51 1.53
C LEU A 36 10.69 -14.61 2.02
N PRO A 37 10.31 -15.51 2.95
CA PRO A 37 11.22 -16.55 3.45
C PRO A 37 11.73 -17.44 2.32
N PHE A 38 10.87 -17.88 1.43
CA PHE A 38 11.22 -18.75 0.31
C PHE A 38 12.11 -18.05 -0.73
N THR A 39 11.81 -16.78 -1.01
CA THR A 39 12.60 -15.94 -1.93
C THR A 39 13.98 -15.65 -1.36
N ARG A 40 14.06 -15.34 -0.07
CA ARG A 40 15.30 -15.05 0.64
C ARG A 40 16.22 -16.27 0.68
N GLU A 41 15.67 -17.42 1.08
CA GLU A 41 16.40 -18.69 1.09
C GLU A 41 16.88 -19.07 -0.31
N GLY A 42 16.02 -18.99 -1.31
CA GLY A 42 16.35 -19.32 -2.70
C GLY A 42 17.40 -18.40 -3.36
N LEU A 43 17.56 -17.18 -2.85
CA LEU A 43 18.62 -16.24 -3.26
C LEU A 43 19.86 -16.31 -2.37
N GLY A 44 19.82 -17.04 -1.23
CA GLY A 44 20.91 -17.09 -0.25
C GLY A 44 21.18 -15.73 0.41
N VAL A 45 20.15 -14.93 0.69
CA VAL A 45 20.26 -13.55 1.20
C VAL A 45 19.84 -13.49 2.67
N SER A 46 20.59 -12.73 3.47
CA SER A 46 20.21 -12.47 4.87
C SER A 46 18.95 -11.60 4.97
N GLU A 47 18.27 -11.61 6.12
CA GLU A 47 17.14 -10.72 6.40
C GLU A 47 17.53 -9.25 6.28
N ALA A 48 18.71 -8.92 6.78
CA ALA A 48 19.27 -7.58 6.74
C ALA A 48 19.49 -7.09 5.30
N ASP A 49 20.10 -7.92 4.44
CA ASP A 49 20.29 -7.58 3.04
C ASP A 49 18.97 -7.47 2.28
N MET A 50 18.03 -8.37 2.57
CA MET A 50 16.70 -8.32 1.97
C MET A 50 15.94 -7.05 2.39
N SER A 51 16.10 -6.60 3.64
CA SER A 51 15.53 -5.34 4.11
C SER A 51 16.05 -4.15 3.29
N ALA A 52 17.36 -4.11 3.00
CA ALA A 52 17.96 -3.08 2.14
C ALA A 52 17.41 -3.13 0.69
N VAL A 53 17.25 -4.32 0.12
CA VAL A 53 16.68 -4.50 -1.22
C VAL A 53 15.24 -3.96 -1.26
N LEU A 54 14.44 -4.27 -0.26
CA LEU A 54 13.06 -3.77 -0.16
C LEU A 54 13.00 -2.25 0.08
N ALA A 55 13.97 -1.68 0.82
CA ALA A 55 14.07 -0.23 1.00
C ALA A 55 14.28 0.51 -0.32
N ILE A 56 15.22 0.03 -1.14
CA ILE A 56 15.50 0.60 -2.47
C ILE A 56 14.26 0.49 -3.36
N ALA A 57 13.60 -0.67 -3.37
CA ALA A 57 12.38 -0.87 -4.13
C ALA A 57 11.25 0.09 -3.68
N ARG A 58 11.14 0.39 -2.39
CA ARG A 58 10.16 1.38 -1.88
C ARG A 58 10.45 2.79 -2.40
N LEU A 59 11.71 3.23 -2.35
CA LEU A 59 12.10 4.55 -2.89
C LEU A 59 11.86 4.65 -4.39
N ALA A 60 12.11 3.57 -5.13
CA ALA A 60 11.87 3.54 -6.58
C ALA A 60 10.42 3.85 -6.96
N SER A 61 9.43 3.63 -6.07
CA SER A 61 8.02 4.00 -6.32
C SER A 61 7.84 5.48 -6.69
N LEU A 62 8.78 6.35 -6.29
CA LEU A 62 8.82 7.76 -6.69
C LEU A 62 8.90 7.94 -8.21
N GLY A 63 9.49 6.98 -8.92
CA GLY A 63 9.54 6.95 -10.38
C GLY A 63 8.17 6.91 -11.07
N ALA A 64 7.09 6.54 -10.35
CA ALA A 64 5.73 6.58 -10.85
C ALA A 64 5.25 7.97 -11.26
N ILE A 65 5.89 9.03 -10.72
CA ILE A 65 5.60 10.43 -11.09
C ILE A 65 5.78 10.61 -12.61
N ALA A 66 6.83 10.04 -13.19
CA ALA A 66 7.10 10.19 -14.61
C ALA A 66 5.94 9.63 -15.47
N LEU A 67 5.37 8.47 -15.08
CA LEU A 67 4.22 7.88 -15.77
C LEU A 67 2.93 8.70 -15.54
N SER A 68 2.75 9.23 -14.33
CA SER A 68 1.60 10.09 -14.01
C SER A 68 1.65 11.40 -14.79
N VAL A 69 2.80 12.07 -14.84
CA VAL A 69 3.00 13.31 -15.64
C VAL A 69 2.82 13.02 -17.14
N TRP A 70 3.29 11.87 -17.62
CA TRP A 70 3.01 11.47 -19.00
C TRP A 70 1.51 11.33 -19.24
N GLY A 71 0.78 10.69 -18.30
CA GLY A 71 -0.67 10.55 -18.36
C GLY A 71 -1.40 11.89 -18.39
N ASP A 72 -0.95 12.86 -17.59
CA ASP A 72 -1.53 14.20 -17.56
C ASP A 72 -1.33 14.98 -18.86
N ARG A 73 -0.19 14.78 -19.51
CA ARG A 73 0.18 15.54 -20.72
C ARG A 73 -0.31 14.92 -22.03
N LYS A 74 -0.32 13.60 -22.14
CA LYS A 74 -0.52 12.89 -23.43
C LYS A 74 -1.66 11.88 -23.41
N GLY A 75 -2.44 11.83 -22.33
CA GLY A 75 -3.54 10.88 -22.17
C GLY A 75 -3.25 9.71 -21.24
N ARG A 76 -4.31 9.17 -20.64
CA ARG A 76 -4.22 8.15 -19.59
C ARG A 76 -3.96 6.74 -20.13
N ARG A 77 -4.48 6.43 -21.32
CA ARG A 77 -4.48 5.08 -21.90
C ARG A 77 -3.08 4.49 -22.04
N ARG A 78 -2.17 5.20 -22.70
CA ARG A 78 -0.81 4.70 -22.99
C ARG A 78 0.00 4.47 -21.71
N PRO A 79 0.09 5.41 -20.75
CA PRO A 79 0.80 5.17 -19.50
C PRO A 79 0.21 4.02 -18.67
N LEU A 80 -1.12 3.81 -18.67
CA LEU A 80 -1.75 2.65 -18.01
C LEU A 80 -1.31 1.34 -18.65
N LEU A 81 -1.31 1.24 -19.96
CA LEU A 81 -0.87 0.04 -20.68
C LEU A 81 0.61 -0.26 -20.43
N VAL A 82 1.46 0.78 -20.47
CA VAL A 82 2.90 0.64 -20.18
C VAL A 82 3.12 0.23 -18.73
N ALA A 83 2.43 0.85 -17.77
CA ALA A 83 2.53 0.50 -16.35
C ALA A 83 2.06 -0.95 -16.11
N TYR A 84 0.99 -1.40 -16.78
CA TYR A 84 0.52 -2.78 -16.66
C TYR A 84 1.51 -3.79 -17.25
N ALA A 85 2.03 -3.54 -18.44
CA ALA A 85 3.04 -4.39 -19.07
C ALA A 85 4.31 -4.44 -18.21
N LEU A 86 4.77 -3.29 -17.72
CA LEU A 86 5.91 -3.19 -16.81
C LEU A 86 5.67 -3.99 -15.52
N LEU A 87 4.47 -3.89 -14.92
CA LEU A 87 4.10 -4.66 -13.74
C LEU A 87 4.30 -6.16 -13.96
N VAL A 88 3.70 -6.69 -15.03
CA VAL A 88 3.73 -8.14 -15.32
C VAL A 88 5.16 -8.61 -15.63
N LEU A 89 5.86 -7.91 -16.51
CA LEU A 89 7.22 -8.28 -16.93
C LEU A 89 8.22 -8.16 -15.79
N ALA A 90 8.16 -7.08 -15.01
CA ALA A 90 9.05 -6.89 -13.87
C ALA A 90 8.78 -7.90 -12.74
N THR A 91 7.49 -8.24 -12.49
CA THR A 91 7.16 -9.28 -11.51
C THR A 91 7.69 -10.63 -11.95
N ALA A 92 7.49 -11.01 -13.21
CA ALA A 92 8.03 -12.25 -13.77
C ALA A 92 9.57 -12.28 -13.76
N SER A 93 10.23 -11.16 -14.07
CA SER A 93 11.68 -11.01 -14.00
C SER A 93 12.24 -11.26 -12.58
N SER A 94 11.45 -10.98 -11.53
CA SER A 94 11.85 -11.31 -10.16
C SER A 94 12.05 -12.81 -9.96
N GLY A 95 11.28 -13.66 -10.63
CA GLY A 95 11.44 -15.12 -10.61
C GLY A 95 12.67 -15.62 -11.37
N LEU A 96 13.23 -14.82 -12.26
CA LEU A 96 14.46 -15.13 -13.00
C LEU A 96 15.72 -14.65 -12.26
N ALA A 97 15.57 -14.03 -11.09
CA ALA A 97 16.69 -13.49 -10.36
C ALA A 97 17.64 -14.60 -9.88
N THR A 98 18.92 -14.42 -10.16
CA THR A 98 20.03 -15.27 -9.67
C THR A 98 20.89 -14.54 -8.65
N ALA A 99 20.62 -13.25 -8.45
CA ALA A 99 21.35 -12.40 -7.51
C ALA A 99 20.42 -11.35 -6.88
N PRO A 100 20.72 -10.90 -5.65
CA PRO A 100 19.87 -9.93 -4.92
C PRO A 100 19.65 -8.62 -5.66
N TRP A 101 20.67 -8.13 -6.38
CA TRP A 101 20.54 -6.88 -7.15
C TRP A 101 19.53 -6.99 -8.29
N HIS A 102 19.47 -8.15 -9.00
CA HIS A 102 18.50 -8.38 -10.06
C HIS A 102 17.07 -8.38 -9.48
N PHE A 103 16.86 -9.08 -8.36
CA PHE A 103 15.60 -9.06 -7.64
C PHE A 103 15.21 -7.64 -7.22
N GLY A 104 16.17 -6.87 -6.67
CA GLY A 104 15.97 -5.49 -6.25
C GLY A 104 15.57 -4.55 -7.39
N VAL A 105 16.22 -4.65 -8.55
CA VAL A 105 15.86 -3.89 -9.76
C VAL A 105 14.45 -4.27 -10.22
N SER A 106 14.15 -5.56 -10.31
CA SER A 106 12.83 -6.05 -10.71
C SER A 106 11.74 -5.54 -9.76
N GLN A 107 11.94 -5.64 -8.44
CA GLN A 107 11.01 -5.14 -7.44
C GLN A 107 10.88 -3.60 -7.47
N SER A 108 11.94 -2.88 -7.81
CA SER A 108 11.89 -1.43 -8.02
C SER A 108 10.95 -1.07 -9.18
N LEU A 109 11.06 -1.77 -10.29
CA LEU A 109 10.16 -1.60 -11.45
C LEU A 109 8.72 -1.99 -11.12
N VAL A 110 8.51 -3.08 -10.35
CA VAL A 110 7.18 -3.47 -9.85
C VAL A 110 6.59 -2.33 -9.01
N ARG A 111 7.34 -1.73 -8.09
CA ARG A 111 6.85 -0.63 -7.24
C ARG A 111 6.50 0.63 -8.03
N ILE A 112 7.30 0.98 -9.04
CA ILE A 112 6.96 2.07 -9.98
C ILE A 112 5.64 1.77 -10.68
N ALA A 113 5.48 0.56 -11.23
CA ALA A 113 4.28 0.16 -11.95
C ALA A 113 3.03 0.13 -11.06
N VAL A 114 3.14 -0.46 -9.85
CA VAL A 114 2.05 -0.48 -8.86
C VAL A 114 1.59 0.93 -8.51
N SER A 115 2.52 1.84 -8.19
CA SER A 115 2.19 3.21 -7.82
C SER A 115 1.57 3.99 -8.98
N ALA A 116 2.08 3.78 -10.21
CA ALA A 116 1.51 4.40 -11.41
C ALA A 116 0.10 3.88 -11.70
N LEU A 117 -0.14 2.56 -11.63
CA LEU A 117 -1.45 1.98 -11.82
C LEU A 117 -2.45 2.44 -10.76
N SER A 118 -2.04 2.55 -9.50
CA SER A 118 -2.89 3.04 -8.42
C SER A 118 -3.36 4.47 -8.69
N SER A 119 -2.46 5.36 -9.09
CA SER A 119 -2.80 6.77 -9.34
C SER A 119 -3.58 6.96 -10.65
N LEU A 120 -3.05 6.44 -11.76
CA LEU A 120 -3.66 6.60 -13.09
C LEU A 120 -4.98 5.83 -13.20
N GLY A 121 -5.08 4.64 -12.58
CA GLY A 121 -6.28 3.81 -12.61
C GLY A 121 -7.47 4.47 -11.91
N VAL A 122 -7.24 5.06 -10.74
CA VAL A 122 -8.29 5.81 -10.01
C VAL A 122 -8.76 7.02 -10.83
N VAL A 123 -7.82 7.78 -11.42
CA VAL A 123 -8.17 8.93 -12.26
C VAL A 123 -8.92 8.47 -13.50
N TRP A 124 -8.45 7.44 -14.19
CA TRP A 124 -9.10 6.91 -15.39
C TRP A 124 -10.53 6.43 -15.09
N LEU A 125 -10.74 5.70 -13.97
CA LEU A 125 -12.06 5.30 -13.51
C LEU A 125 -12.97 6.51 -13.24
N ALA A 126 -12.43 7.54 -12.58
CA ALA A 126 -13.18 8.74 -12.27
C ALA A 126 -13.61 9.53 -13.51
N GLU A 127 -12.85 9.42 -14.60
CA GLU A 127 -13.11 10.10 -15.88
C GLU A 127 -14.10 9.32 -16.79
N HIS A 128 -14.19 7.98 -16.64
CA HIS A 128 -15.04 7.13 -17.48
C HIS A 128 -16.36 6.71 -16.83
N LEU A 129 -16.42 6.71 -15.50
CA LEU A 129 -17.64 6.31 -14.77
C LEU A 129 -18.57 7.49 -14.54
N ALA A 130 -19.88 7.20 -14.61
CA ALA A 130 -20.91 8.17 -14.27
C ALA A 130 -20.75 8.68 -12.82
N PRO A 131 -21.01 9.98 -12.52
CA PRO A 131 -20.77 10.58 -11.20
C PRO A 131 -21.35 9.80 -10.03
N HIS A 132 -22.54 9.22 -10.19
CA HIS A 132 -23.26 8.49 -9.14
C HIS A 132 -22.71 7.09 -8.83
N VAL A 133 -21.85 6.51 -9.69
CA VAL A 133 -21.20 5.19 -9.49
C VAL A 133 -19.68 5.27 -9.39
N ARG A 134 -19.09 6.46 -9.55
CA ARG A 134 -17.64 6.69 -9.61
C ARG A 134 -16.91 6.19 -8.35
N ALA A 135 -17.37 6.58 -7.17
CA ALA A 135 -16.76 6.15 -5.90
C ALA A 135 -16.82 4.62 -5.74
N TYR A 136 -17.94 4.03 -6.19
CA TYR A 136 -18.15 2.60 -6.13
C TYR A 136 -17.22 1.84 -7.10
N GLY A 137 -16.99 2.36 -8.29
CA GLY A 137 -16.02 1.80 -9.25
C GLY A 137 -14.59 1.82 -8.71
N VAL A 138 -14.20 2.90 -8.03
CA VAL A 138 -12.89 2.99 -7.35
C VAL A 138 -12.81 1.96 -6.21
N ALA A 139 -13.88 1.76 -5.45
CA ALA A 139 -13.94 0.74 -4.40
C ALA A 139 -13.82 -0.69 -4.96
N ILE A 140 -14.45 -0.98 -6.11
CA ILE A 140 -14.28 -2.27 -6.82
C ILE A 140 -12.82 -2.50 -7.20
N TYR A 141 -12.13 -1.48 -7.72
CA TYR A 141 -10.71 -1.58 -8.04
C TYR A 141 -9.83 -1.84 -6.81
N GLY A 142 -10.10 -1.16 -5.69
CA GLY A 142 -9.42 -1.42 -4.41
C GLY A 142 -9.66 -2.84 -3.89
N ALA A 143 -10.92 -3.32 -3.97
CA ALA A 143 -11.27 -4.69 -3.59
C ALA A 143 -10.56 -5.75 -4.47
N ALA A 144 -10.38 -5.46 -5.75
CA ALA A 144 -9.61 -6.32 -6.65
C ALA A 144 -8.15 -6.45 -6.21
N GLY A 145 -7.53 -5.35 -5.75
CA GLY A 145 -6.19 -5.38 -5.17
C GLY A 145 -6.10 -6.28 -3.94
N SER A 146 -7.08 -6.19 -3.03
CA SER A 146 -7.17 -7.08 -1.86
C SER A 146 -7.36 -8.54 -2.25
N PHE A 147 -8.18 -8.82 -3.28
CA PHE A 147 -8.37 -10.17 -3.80
C PHE A 147 -7.08 -10.74 -4.42
N GLY A 148 -6.34 -9.91 -5.18
CA GLY A 148 -5.03 -10.28 -5.71
C GLY A 148 -4.00 -10.58 -4.61
N ALA A 149 -4.00 -9.79 -3.54
CA ALA A 149 -3.16 -10.04 -2.37
C ALA A 149 -3.53 -11.36 -1.66
N ALA A 150 -4.82 -11.69 -1.56
CA ALA A 150 -5.27 -12.98 -1.04
C ALA A 150 -4.78 -14.15 -1.91
N ILE A 151 -4.82 -14.03 -3.25
CA ILE A 151 -4.26 -15.04 -4.16
C ILE A 151 -2.77 -15.23 -3.90
N ALA A 152 -2.02 -14.15 -3.67
CA ALA A 152 -0.59 -14.23 -3.36
C ALA A 152 -0.31 -15.04 -2.09
N ILE A 153 -1.14 -14.86 -1.06
CA ILE A 153 -1.01 -15.58 0.21
C ILE A 153 -1.44 -17.05 0.05
N VAL A 154 -2.57 -17.33 -0.61
CA VAL A 154 -3.03 -18.70 -0.90
C VAL A 154 -2.02 -19.45 -1.78
N GLY A 155 -1.27 -18.73 -2.61
CA GLY A 155 -0.23 -19.28 -3.47
C GLY A 155 1.09 -19.64 -2.77
N LEU A 156 1.24 -19.43 -1.46
CA LEU A 156 2.48 -19.73 -0.72
C LEU A 156 2.97 -21.18 -0.85
N PRO A 157 2.11 -22.23 -0.91
CA PRO A 157 2.59 -23.59 -1.15
C PRO A 157 3.30 -23.79 -2.50
N LEU A 158 3.02 -22.95 -3.49
CA LEU A 158 3.78 -22.96 -4.74
C LEU A 158 5.17 -22.34 -4.54
N ALA A 159 5.27 -21.27 -3.73
CA ALA A 159 6.54 -20.64 -3.40
C ALA A 159 7.42 -21.54 -2.52
N GLU A 160 6.81 -22.34 -1.65
CA GLU A 160 7.50 -23.37 -0.84
C GLU A 160 8.15 -24.46 -1.71
N ARG A 161 7.51 -24.86 -2.82
CA ARG A 161 8.07 -25.81 -3.78
C ARG A 161 9.18 -25.21 -4.62
N ASP A 162 8.94 -24.06 -5.17
CA ASP A 162 9.89 -23.24 -5.94
C ASP A 162 9.43 -21.77 -5.87
N TRP A 163 10.22 -20.95 -5.20
CA TRP A 163 9.92 -19.54 -5.00
C TRP A 163 9.76 -18.75 -6.31
N ARG A 164 10.27 -19.29 -7.43
CA ARG A 164 10.18 -18.67 -8.77
C ARG A 164 8.82 -18.84 -9.41
N LEU A 165 8.11 -19.94 -9.09
CA LEU A 165 6.84 -20.28 -9.75
C LEU A 165 5.77 -19.18 -9.64
N PRO A 166 5.47 -18.61 -8.47
CA PRO A 166 4.45 -17.58 -8.37
C PRO A 166 4.80 -16.32 -9.20
N TYR A 167 6.09 -15.97 -9.27
CA TYR A 167 6.54 -14.88 -10.13
C TYR A 167 6.35 -15.19 -11.61
N ALA A 168 6.72 -16.40 -12.05
CA ALA A 168 6.56 -16.83 -13.43
C ALA A 168 5.08 -16.88 -13.86
N LEU A 169 4.19 -17.32 -12.98
CA LEU A 169 2.75 -17.37 -13.25
C LEU A 169 2.15 -15.98 -13.53
N THR A 170 2.79 -14.89 -13.09
CA THR A 170 2.31 -13.54 -13.44
C THR A 170 2.36 -13.26 -14.94
N LEU A 171 3.17 -13.99 -15.72
CA LEU A 171 3.16 -13.88 -17.19
C LEU A 171 1.79 -14.17 -17.78
N LEU A 172 0.94 -14.95 -17.11
CA LEU A 172 -0.45 -15.15 -17.53
C LEU A 172 -1.21 -13.81 -17.59
N GLY A 173 -0.78 -12.82 -16.81
CA GLY A 173 -1.31 -11.45 -16.90
C GLY A 173 -1.12 -10.80 -18.27
N LEU A 174 -0.11 -11.22 -19.08
CA LEU A 174 0.04 -10.71 -20.44
C LEU A 174 -1.13 -11.10 -21.34
N LEU A 175 -1.86 -12.17 -21.03
CA LEU A 175 -3.07 -12.56 -21.78
C LEU A 175 -4.18 -11.51 -21.66
N LEU A 176 -4.14 -10.68 -20.61
CA LEU A 176 -5.07 -9.55 -20.47
C LEU A 176 -4.67 -8.34 -21.32
N LEU A 177 -3.40 -8.22 -21.72
CA LEU A 177 -2.92 -7.05 -22.43
C LEU A 177 -3.69 -6.75 -23.73
N PRO A 178 -4.00 -7.75 -24.60
CA PRO A 178 -4.85 -7.51 -25.78
C PRO A 178 -6.25 -7.02 -25.43
N VAL A 179 -6.82 -7.51 -24.33
CA VAL A 179 -8.13 -7.05 -23.83
C VAL A 179 -8.04 -5.60 -23.38
N LEU A 180 -6.99 -5.25 -22.61
CA LEU A 180 -6.74 -3.89 -22.15
C LEU A 180 -6.52 -2.93 -23.32
N VAL A 181 -5.74 -3.32 -24.33
CA VAL A 181 -5.52 -2.50 -25.53
C VAL A 181 -6.82 -2.21 -26.28
N ARG A 182 -7.77 -3.15 -26.29
CA ARG A 182 -9.06 -2.98 -26.97
C ARG A 182 -10.10 -2.24 -26.13
N ARG A 183 -10.04 -2.36 -24.80
CA ARG A 183 -11.10 -1.87 -23.88
C ARG A 183 -10.74 -0.60 -23.14
N LEU A 184 -9.45 -0.30 -22.96
CA LEU A 184 -9.04 0.98 -22.38
C LEU A 184 -9.20 2.08 -23.44
N GLU A 185 -10.17 2.94 -23.23
CA GLU A 185 -10.39 4.13 -24.05
C GLU A 185 -9.57 5.30 -23.52
N GLU A 186 -9.29 6.27 -24.39
CA GLU A 186 -8.61 7.49 -23.97
C GLU A 186 -9.58 8.41 -23.23
N SER A 187 -9.09 9.09 -22.19
CA SER A 187 -9.92 10.00 -21.42
C SER A 187 -10.45 11.17 -22.26
N PRO A 188 -11.75 11.45 -22.21
CA PRO A 188 -12.35 12.58 -22.91
C PRO A 188 -11.87 13.95 -22.38
N LEU A 189 -11.33 14.00 -21.14
CA LEU A 189 -10.96 15.24 -20.45
C LEU A 189 -9.54 15.73 -20.71
N VAL A 190 -8.67 14.91 -21.33
CA VAL A 190 -7.25 15.24 -21.57
C VAL A 190 -7.05 16.46 -22.46
N ARG A 191 -8.02 16.81 -23.30
CA ARG A 191 -7.93 17.93 -24.25
C ARG A 191 -8.14 19.31 -23.64
N SER A 192 -8.55 19.42 -22.37
CA SER A 192 -9.03 20.67 -21.77
C SER A 192 -8.15 21.25 -20.65
N THR A 193 -7.02 20.62 -20.29
CA THR A 193 -6.27 21.07 -19.13
C THR A 193 -4.91 21.67 -19.53
N GLU A 194 -4.78 22.98 -19.40
CA GLU A 194 -3.46 23.65 -19.38
C GLU A 194 -2.60 23.11 -18.22
N PRO A 195 -1.29 22.93 -18.41
CA PRO A 195 -0.41 22.46 -17.35
C PRO A 195 -0.43 23.44 -16.18
N LYS A 196 -0.99 23.05 -15.06
CA LYS A 196 -0.98 23.85 -13.83
C LYS A 196 0.46 23.90 -13.29
N THR A 197 1.16 24.96 -13.63
CA THR A 197 2.54 25.28 -13.16
C THR A 197 2.66 25.59 -11.65
N LYS A 198 1.61 25.35 -10.86
CA LYS A 198 1.52 25.77 -9.46
C LYS A 198 1.92 24.70 -8.42
N VAL A 199 2.51 23.57 -8.81
CA VAL A 199 2.86 22.49 -7.84
C VAL A 199 3.93 22.98 -6.85
N LEU A 200 4.96 23.69 -7.32
CA LEU A 200 6.04 24.20 -6.47
C LEU A 200 5.58 25.30 -5.51
N SER A 201 4.74 26.23 -5.96
CA SER A 201 4.20 27.29 -5.09
C SER A 201 3.24 26.74 -4.04
N GLY A 202 2.47 25.68 -4.37
CA GLY A 202 1.62 24.96 -3.42
C GLY A 202 2.43 24.22 -2.35
N LEU A 203 3.56 23.64 -2.70
CA LEU A 203 4.49 22.99 -1.75
C LEU A 203 5.05 24.01 -0.74
N TRP A 204 5.50 25.18 -1.18
CA TRP A 204 5.98 26.23 -0.28
C TRP A 204 4.91 26.71 0.69
N ALA A 205 3.68 26.92 0.22
CA ALA A 205 2.57 27.31 1.07
C ALA A 205 2.24 26.26 2.16
N VAL A 206 2.33 24.96 1.83
CA VAL A 206 2.06 23.87 2.76
C VAL A 206 3.20 23.67 3.75
N THR A 207 4.45 23.73 3.29
CA THR A 207 5.63 23.50 4.16
C THR A 207 5.83 24.62 5.19
N SER A 208 5.23 25.79 5.02
CA SER A 208 5.23 26.85 6.04
C SER A 208 4.30 26.59 7.22
N LEU A 209 3.40 25.60 7.13
CA LEU A 209 2.42 25.30 8.17
C LEU A 209 2.97 24.27 9.17
N ARG A 210 3.02 24.63 10.46
CA ARG A 210 3.46 23.73 11.57
C ARG A 210 2.76 22.37 11.56
N TRP A 211 1.50 22.34 11.17
CA TRP A 211 0.70 21.11 11.11
C TRP A 211 1.22 20.14 10.05
N PHE A 212 1.85 20.63 8.99
CA PHE A 212 2.46 19.80 7.96
C PHE A 212 3.61 18.96 8.54
N TYR A 213 4.50 19.57 9.30
CA TYR A 213 5.61 18.85 9.92
C TYR A 213 5.14 17.83 10.96
N LEU A 214 4.22 18.25 11.85
CA LEU A 214 3.67 17.34 12.85
C LEU A 214 2.95 16.15 12.22
N ALA A 215 2.07 16.38 11.25
CA ALA A 215 1.34 15.32 10.56
C ALA A 215 2.27 14.44 9.69
N GLY A 216 3.33 15.03 9.11
CA GLY A 216 4.33 14.34 8.34
C GLY A 216 5.14 13.36 9.19
N ILE A 217 5.71 13.85 10.28
CA ILE A 217 6.50 13.04 11.22
C ILE A 217 5.61 11.97 11.85
N ALA A 218 4.37 12.33 12.27
CA ALA A 218 3.40 11.38 12.81
C ALA A 218 2.98 10.30 11.79
N GLY A 219 3.11 10.53 10.49
CA GLY A 219 2.87 9.53 9.44
C GLY A 219 4.10 8.72 9.05
N LEU A 220 5.30 9.29 9.21
CA LEU A 220 6.56 8.65 8.85
C LEU A 220 6.84 7.41 9.72
N PHE A 221 6.74 7.55 11.04
CA PHE A 221 7.09 6.49 11.97
C PHE A 221 6.22 5.24 11.87
N PRO A 222 4.86 5.31 11.84
CA PRO A 222 4.03 4.13 11.65
C PRO A 222 4.31 3.45 10.31
N SER A 223 4.63 4.24 9.26
CA SER A 223 4.99 3.70 7.95
C SER A 223 6.31 2.94 7.99
N ALA A 224 7.30 3.41 8.76
CA ALA A 224 8.57 2.72 8.98
C ALA A 224 8.37 1.41 9.74
N PHE A 225 7.62 1.44 10.83
CA PHE A 225 7.28 0.28 11.65
C PHE A 225 6.54 -0.80 10.87
N LEU A 226 5.46 -0.41 10.18
CA LEU A 226 4.65 -1.34 9.38
C LEU A 226 5.44 -1.91 8.20
N ALA A 227 6.38 -1.16 7.62
CA ALA A 227 7.16 -1.63 6.48
C ALA A 227 8.03 -2.84 6.85
N VAL A 228 8.69 -2.82 8.00
CA VAL A 228 9.47 -3.95 8.52
C VAL A 228 8.54 -5.01 9.08
N GLY A 229 7.62 -4.62 9.96
CA GLY A 229 6.73 -5.56 10.63
C GLY A 229 5.92 -6.42 9.67
N LEU A 230 5.35 -5.83 8.61
CA LEU A 230 4.57 -6.59 7.63
C LEU A 230 5.45 -7.35 6.62
N ALA A 231 6.64 -6.83 6.29
CA ALA A 231 7.53 -7.49 5.34
C ALA A 231 8.00 -8.85 5.86
N PHE A 232 8.30 -8.92 7.14
CA PHE A 232 8.87 -10.12 7.78
C PHE A 232 7.86 -10.96 8.58
N THR A 233 6.56 -10.65 8.50
CA THR A 233 5.53 -11.43 9.22
C THR A 233 5.54 -12.91 8.83
N THR A 234 5.64 -13.24 7.55
CA THR A 234 5.70 -14.65 7.09
C THR A 234 7.02 -15.30 7.49
N GLU A 235 8.14 -14.56 7.43
CA GLU A 235 9.45 -15.01 7.91
C GLU A 235 9.35 -15.40 9.40
N ARG A 236 8.77 -14.54 10.24
CA ARG A 236 8.54 -14.84 11.66
C ARG A 236 7.74 -16.12 11.88
N MET A 237 6.66 -16.31 11.11
CA MET A 237 5.77 -17.47 11.29
C MET A 237 6.40 -18.77 10.76
N VAL A 238 6.96 -18.74 9.57
CA VAL A 238 7.47 -19.95 8.91
C VAL A 238 8.93 -20.22 9.26
N GLY A 239 9.79 -19.18 9.19
CA GLY A 239 11.22 -19.29 9.44
C GLY A 239 11.54 -19.46 10.93
N ASP A 240 11.11 -18.51 11.78
CA ASP A 240 11.50 -18.53 13.20
C ASP A 240 10.66 -19.51 14.04
N LEU A 241 9.34 -19.52 13.83
CA LEU A 241 8.41 -20.32 14.65
C LEU A 241 8.12 -21.72 14.06
N GLY A 242 8.58 -22.00 12.85
CA GLY A 242 8.38 -23.29 12.19
C GLY A 242 6.91 -23.65 11.93
N LEU A 243 6.03 -22.64 11.81
CA LEU A 243 4.64 -22.89 11.47
C LEU A 243 4.53 -23.42 10.04
N SER A 244 3.61 -24.37 9.81
CA SER A 244 3.32 -24.80 8.45
C SER A 244 2.81 -23.63 7.60
N THR A 245 3.13 -23.65 6.30
CA THR A 245 2.65 -22.66 5.33
C THR A 245 1.12 -22.52 5.36
N GLY A 246 0.40 -23.66 5.56
CA GLY A 246 -1.06 -23.65 5.71
C GLY A 246 -1.53 -22.87 6.94
N SER A 247 -0.85 -23.03 8.09
CA SER A 247 -1.16 -22.26 9.30
C SER A 247 -0.87 -20.78 9.11
N ALA A 248 0.25 -20.42 8.47
CA ALA A 248 0.60 -19.03 8.17
C ALA A 248 -0.44 -18.38 7.24
N ILE A 249 -0.95 -19.10 6.24
CA ILE A 249 -2.05 -18.64 5.36
C ILE A 249 -3.30 -18.35 6.19
N LEU A 250 -3.75 -19.29 7.01
CA LEU A 250 -4.96 -19.13 7.82
C LEU A 250 -4.85 -17.95 8.79
N VAL A 251 -3.71 -17.83 9.45
CA VAL A 251 -3.44 -16.73 10.39
C VAL A 251 -3.44 -15.39 9.67
N THR A 252 -2.77 -15.27 8.52
CA THR A 252 -2.65 -14.01 7.80
C THR A 252 -3.95 -13.60 7.12
N LEU A 253 -4.60 -14.52 6.38
CA LEU A 253 -5.86 -14.22 5.70
C LEU A 253 -7.01 -14.02 6.67
N GLY A 254 -7.16 -14.92 7.66
CA GLY A 254 -8.20 -14.82 8.66
C GLY A 254 -8.06 -13.55 9.49
N GLY A 255 -6.85 -13.29 10.01
CA GLY A 255 -6.56 -12.11 10.81
C GLY A 255 -6.69 -10.82 10.01
N GLY A 256 -6.16 -10.78 8.78
CA GLY A 256 -6.27 -9.63 7.88
C GLY A 256 -7.71 -9.33 7.46
N THR A 257 -8.52 -10.37 7.18
CA THR A 257 -9.94 -10.21 6.78
C THR A 257 -10.77 -9.62 7.94
N ILE A 258 -10.63 -10.17 9.14
CA ILE A 258 -11.31 -9.66 10.34
C ILE A 258 -10.82 -8.23 10.65
N GLY A 259 -9.50 -8.02 10.61
CA GLY A 259 -8.91 -6.69 10.80
C GLY A 259 -9.40 -5.66 9.77
N GLY A 260 -9.76 -6.08 8.56
CA GLY A 260 -10.33 -5.24 7.51
C GLY A 260 -11.62 -4.50 7.91
N LEU A 261 -12.35 -5.00 8.91
CA LEU A 261 -13.48 -4.30 9.51
C LEU A 261 -13.07 -2.94 10.10
N GLY A 262 -11.79 -2.77 10.41
CA GLY A 262 -11.21 -1.50 10.86
C GLY A 262 -11.47 -0.35 9.90
N PHE A 263 -11.55 -0.60 8.59
CA PHE A 263 -11.83 0.44 7.60
C PHE A 263 -13.22 1.08 7.82
N PHE A 264 -14.24 0.27 8.02
CA PHE A 264 -15.60 0.75 8.23
C PHE A 264 -15.80 1.33 9.64
N LEU A 265 -15.31 0.60 10.65
CA LEU A 265 -15.45 1.03 12.04
C LEU A 265 -14.57 2.26 12.33
N GLY A 266 -13.36 2.33 11.77
CA GLY A 266 -12.49 3.49 11.89
C GLY A 266 -13.09 4.75 11.27
N GLY A 267 -13.72 4.65 10.08
CA GLY A 267 -14.47 5.75 9.48
C GLY A 267 -15.61 6.22 10.39
N ARG A 268 -16.44 5.28 10.89
CA ARG A 268 -17.57 5.61 11.78
C ARG A 268 -17.10 6.20 13.12
N LEU A 269 -16.06 5.63 13.73
CA LEU A 269 -15.48 6.16 14.96
C LEU A 269 -14.90 7.57 14.75
N SER A 270 -14.22 7.77 13.61
CA SER A 270 -13.68 9.07 13.24
C SER A 270 -14.77 10.14 13.14
N ASP A 271 -15.95 9.80 12.60
CA ASP A 271 -17.09 10.72 12.52
C ASP A 271 -17.79 10.92 13.88
N SER A 272 -17.85 9.89 14.72
CA SER A 272 -18.59 9.95 16.00
C SER A 272 -17.74 10.44 17.19
N TRP A 273 -16.50 9.98 17.32
CA TRP A 273 -15.62 10.35 18.44
C TRP A 273 -14.68 11.51 18.10
N GLY A 274 -14.30 11.65 16.83
CA GLY A 274 -13.36 12.65 16.35
C GLY A 274 -12.20 12.03 15.58
N ARG A 275 -11.53 12.86 14.80
CA ARG A 275 -10.42 12.45 13.92
C ARG A 275 -9.19 12.05 14.73
N ARG A 276 -8.82 12.91 15.68
CA ARG A 276 -7.63 12.73 16.53
C ARG A 276 -7.72 11.49 17.41
N PRO A 277 -8.75 11.27 18.28
CA PRO A 277 -8.82 10.10 19.14
C PRO A 277 -8.88 8.79 18.36
N THR A 278 -9.58 8.76 17.22
CA THR A 278 -9.65 7.56 16.37
C THR A 278 -8.28 7.25 15.74
N THR A 279 -7.55 8.27 15.29
CA THR A 279 -6.18 8.08 14.76
C THR A 279 -5.23 7.57 15.84
N VAL A 280 -5.32 8.09 17.06
CA VAL A 280 -4.52 7.61 18.23
C VAL A 280 -4.86 6.16 18.53
N LEU A 281 -6.14 5.80 18.63
CA LEU A 281 -6.56 4.42 18.87
C LEU A 281 -6.04 3.46 17.79
N ALA A 282 -6.10 3.89 16.53
CA ALA A 282 -5.58 3.12 15.40
C ALA A 282 -4.06 2.91 15.52
N LEU A 283 -3.29 3.94 15.90
CA LEU A 283 -1.84 3.83 16.12
C LEU A 283 -1.50 2.91 17.30
N VAL A 284 -2.27 2.96 18.37
CA VAL A 284 -2.14 2.04 19.53
C VAL A 284 -2.38 0.59 19.07
N ALA A 285 -3.41 0.34 18.28
CA ALA A 285 -3.68 -1.00 17.73
C ALA A 285 -2.57 -1.47 16.80
N ILE A 286 -2.04 -0.58 15.93
CA ILE A 286 -0.87 -0.88 15.07
C ILE A 286 0.32 -1.29 15.93
N LEU A 287 0.63 -0.52 16.97
CA LEU A 287 1.78 -0.77 17.83
C LEU A 287 1.65 -2.12 18.56
N PHE A 288 0.60 -2.31 19.33
CA PHE A 288 0.45 -3.53 20.15
C PHE A 288 0.24 -4.78 19.29
N GLY A 289 -0.54 -4.68 18.22
CA GLY A 289 -0.70 -5.78 17.28
C GLY A 289 0.61 -6.11 16.56
N GLY A 290 1.35 -5.09 16.11
CA GLY A 290 2.63 -5.28 15.45
C GLY A 290 3.68 -5.90 16.36
N LEU A 291 3.83 -5.42 17.60
CA LEU A 291 4.72 -6.01 18.60
C LEU A 291 4.31 -7.44 18.94
N GLY A 292 3.00 -7.71 19.09
CA GLY A 292 2.50 -9.03 19.42
C GLY A 292 2.85 -10.10 18.37
N ILE A 293 2.95 -9.75 17.09
CA ILE A 293 3.40 -10.68 16.04
C ILE A 293 4.81 -11.21 16.31
N TYR A 294 5.68 -10.40 16.92
CA TYR A 294 7.09 -10.74 17.11
C TYR A 294 7.40 -11.27 18.52
N HIS A 295 6.53 -11.00 19.51
CA HIS A 295 6.73 -11.45 20.89
C HIS A 295 5.93 -12.70 21.28
N PHE A 296 4.83 -12.98 20.59
CA PHE A 296 4.06 -14.18 20.87
C PHE A 296 4.49 -15.35 19.98
N GLU A 297 4.35 -16.57 20.51
CA GLU A 297 4.68 -17.82 19.83
C GLU A 297 3.43 -18.67 19.55
N ALA A 298 2.42 -18.57 20.42
CA ALA A 298 1.18 -19.34 20.25
C ALA A 298 0.39 -18.84 19.04
N THR A 299 -0.01 -19.75 18.15
CA THR A 299 -0.70 -19.46 16.89
C THR A 299 -1.96 -18.57 17.07
N TRP A 300 -2.75 -18.80 18.13
CA TRP A 300 -3.93 -17.99 18.40
C TRP A 300 -3.56 -16.54 18.83
N MET A 301 -2.44 -16.35 19.53
CA MET A 301 -1.92 -15.01 19.89
C MET A 301 -1.40 -14.28 18.67
N LEU A 302 -0.71 -14.99 17.77
CA LEU A 302 -0.30 -14.45 16.47
C LEU A 302 -1.51 -14.00 15.64
N PHE A 303 -2.54 -14.86 15.58
CA PHE A 303 -3.80 -14.53 14.92
C PHE A 303 -4.44 -13.26 15.51
N ALA A 304 -4.57 -13.19 16.83
CA ALA A 304 -5.11 -12.01 17.52
C ALA A 304 -4.27 -10.77 17.25
N SER A 305 -2.95 -10.90 17.25
CA SER A 305 -2.00 -9.79 16.95
C SER A 305 -2.16 -9.29 15.53
N ILE A 306 -2.32 -10.18 14.54
CA ILE A 306 -2.57 -9.80 13.15
C ILE A 306 -3.95 -9.14 13.02
N VAL A 307 -4.98 -9.64 13.70
CA VAL A 307 -6.32 -8.98 13.72
C VAL A 307 -6.18 -7.55 14.24
N VAL A 308 -5.52 -7.36 15.38
CA VAL A 308 -5.38 -6.04 16.03
C VAL A 308 -4.54 -5.08 15.16
N SER A 309 -3.38 -5.54 14.65
CA SER A 309 -2.52 -4.74 13.79
C SER A 309 -3.21 -4.34 12.49
N SER A 310 -3.89 -5.29 11.84
CA SER A 310 -4.64 -5.04 10.61
C SER A 310 -5.83 -4.11 10.87
N PHE A 311 -6.59 -4.33 11.96
CA PHE A 311 -7.66 -3.42 12.35
C PHE A 311 -7.17 -1.99 12.54
N GLY A 312 -6.06 -1.81 13.27
CA GLY A 312 -5.43 -0.52 13.45
C GLY A 312 -5.01 0.12 12.12
N SER A 313 -4.36 -0.67 11.25
CA SER A 313 -3.89 -0.20 9.95
C SER A 313 -5.05 0.25 9.05
N PHE A 314 -6.12 -0.54 8.98
CA PHE A 314 -7.30 -0.20 8.20
C PHE A 314 -8.12 0.96 8.81
N ALA A 315 -8.19 1.08 10.14
CA ALA A 315 -8.86 2.19 10.81
C ALA A 315 -8.06 3.51 10.67
N TYR A 316 -6.74 3.42 10.62
CA TYR A 316 -5.86 4.57 10.42
C TYR A 316 -6.10 5.26 9.07
N VAL A 317 -6.38 4.49 8.00
CA VAL A 317 -6.55 5.04 6.65
C VAL A 317 -7.64 6.10 6.58
N PRO A 318 -8.93 5.83 6.92
CA PRO A 318 -9.97 6.85 6.84
C PRO A 318 -9.79 7.97 7.88
N SER A 319 -9.39 7.65 9.12
CA SER A 319 -9.26 8.65 10.18
C SER A 319 -8.13 9.64 9.92
N ALA A 320 -6.92 9.15 9.62
CA ALA A 320 -5.78 10.01 9.38
C ALA A 320 -5.87 10.77 8.04
N SER A 321 -6.46 10.17 7.00
CA SER A 321 -6.62 10.84 5.70
C SER A 321 -7.58 12.02 5.81
N THR A 322 -8.73 11.82 6.47
CA THR A 322 -9.71 12.89 6.69
C THR A 322 -9.13 13.96 7.60
N HIS A 323 -8.50 13.58 8.72
CA HIS A 323 -7.85 14.51 9.64
C HIS A 323 -6.86 15.41 8.91
N ARG A 324 -5.98 14.81 8.11
CA ARG A 324 -4.98 15.55 7.31
C ARG A 324 -5.63 16.48 6.28
N ALA A 325 -6.69 16.02 5.59
CA ALA A 325 -7.40 16.84 4.63
C ALA A 325 -8.08 18.07 5.28
N GLU A 326 -8.58 17.93 6.52
CA GLU A 326 -9.25 19.00 7.27
C GLU A 326 -8.28 19.97 7.96
N LEU A 327 -6.98 19.59 8.09
CA LEU A 327 -5.93 20.46 8.67
C LEU A 327 -5.50 21.60 7.73
N PHE A 328 -5.70 21.44 6.42
CA PHE A 328 -5.17 22.37 5.42
C PHE A 328 -6.27 23.12 4.67
N PRO A 329 -6.02 24.40 4.29
CA PRO A 329 -6.92 25.17 3.47
C PRO A 329 -7.22 24.49 2.13
N THR A 330 -8.38 24.76 1.54
CA THR A 330 -8.84 24.15 0.29
C THR A 330 -7.84 24.27 -0.84
N GLU A 331 -7.18 25.41 -0.96
CA GLU A 331 -6.20 25.71 -2.01
C GLU A 331 -4.95 24.81 -1.95
N SER A 332 -4.51 24.42 -0.75
CA SER A 332 -3.29 23.64 -0.54
C SER A 332 -3.56 22.17 -0.14
N ARG A 333 -4.82 21.81 0.11
CA ARG A 333 -5.23 20.49 0.64
C ARG A 333 -4.74 19.31 -0.19
N ALA A 334 -4.90 19.36 -1.52
CA ALA A 334 -4.48 18.30 -2.41
C ALA A 334 -2.95 18.10 -2.39
N THR A 335 -2.21 19.23 -2.41
CA THR A 335 -0.74 19.23 -2.33
C THR A 335 -0.26 18.69 -0.98
N ALA A 336 -0.90 19.10 0.13
CA ALA A 336 -0.59 18.61 1.45
C ALA A 336 -0.83 17.10 1.57
N ALA A 337 -1.99 16.60 1.12
CA ALA A 337 -2.34 15.19 1.16
C ALA A 337 -1.33 14.34 0.35
N ALA A 338 -0.99 14.78 -0.86
CA ALA A 338 0.01 14.13 -1.69
C ALA A 338 1.37 14.10 -1.01
N SER A 339 1.86 15.23 -0.50
CA SER A 339 3.16 15.35 0.17
C SER A 339 3.23 14.48 1.43
N LEU A 340 2.16 14.42 2.23
CA LEU A 340 2.08 13.57 3.42
C LEU A 340 2.07 12.08 3.07
N HIS A 341 1.45 11.70 1.95
CA HIS A 341 1.53 10.33 1.43
C HIS A 341 2.98 9.96 1.05
N TRP A 342 3.69 10.89 0.39
CA TRP A 342 5.10 10.71 0.05
C TRP A 342 6.00 10.57 1.27
N ILE A 343 5.76 11.35 2.33
CA ILE A 343 6.48 11.23 3.60
C ILE A 343 6.29 9.82 4.18
N GLY A 344 5.08 9.27 4.11
CA GLY A 344 4.83 7.87 4.52
C GLY A 344 5.62 6.85 3.69
N THR A 345 5.71 7.05 2.36
CA THR A 345 6.51 6.19 1.48
C THR A 345 8.00 6.25 1.82
N VAL A 346 8.53 7.46 2.05
CA VAL A 346 9.91 7.67 2.51
C VAL A 346 10.12 7.03 3.89
N GLY A 347 9.15 7.18 4.81
CA GLY A 347 9.17 6.52 6.12
C GLY A 347 9.29 5.00 6.00
N SER A 348 8.51 4.38 5.10
CA SER A 348 8.60 2.94 4.82
C SER A 348 9.99 2.53 4.33
N ALA A 349 10.59 3.33 3.45
CA ALA A 349 11.92 3.06 2.93
C ALA A 349 13.01 3.25 4.01
N ILE A 350 12.87 4.28 4.86
CA ILE A 350 13.78 4.52 6.00
C ILE A 350 13.69 3.34 6.99
N GLY A 351 12.47 2.87 7.32
CA GLY A 351 12.29 1.73 8.21
C GLY A 351 13.01 0.48 7.71
N LEU A 352 12.80 0.12 6.44
CA LEU A 352 13.49 -1.01 5.82
C LEU A 352 15.00 -0.78 5.69
N GLY A 353 15.44 0.45 5.37
CA GLY A 353 16.86 0.81 5.32
C GLY A 353 17.55 0.69 6.68
N LEU A 354 16.90 1.17 7.75
CA LEU A 354 17.36 0.97 9.12
C LEU A 354 17.36 -0.51 9.49
N GLY A 355 16.38 -1.28 9.02
CA GLY A 355 16.31 -2.73 9.20
C GLY A 355 17.59 -3.45 8.78
N ARG A 356 18.26 -2.98 7.70
CA ARG A 356 19.57 -3.53 7.26
C ARG A 356 20.61 -3.57 8.38
N PHE A 357 20.68 -2.50 9.16
CA PHE A 357 21.66 -2.37 10.25
C PHE A 357 21.15 -2.92 11.58
N LEU A 358 19.87 -2.71 11.88
CA LEU A 358 19.30 -3.10 13.15
C LEU A 358 19.12 -4.62 13.26
N ILE A 359 18.69 -5.30 12.19
CA ILE A 359 18.52 -6.76 12.18
C ILE A 359 19.84 -7.48 12.48
N GLU A 360 20.95 -7.02 11.93
CA GLU A 360 22.28 -7.58 12.24
C GLU A 360 22.68 -7.36 13.70
N GLY A 361 22.30 -6.24 14.30
CA GLY A 361 22.70 -5.89 15.65
C GLY A 361 21.82 -6.45 16.75
N VAL A 362 20.50 -6.36 16.59
CA VAL A 362 19.51 -6.69 17.64
C VAL A 362 18.49 -7.74 17.23
N GLY A 363 18.64 -8.30 16.03
CA GLY A 363 17.69 -9.24 15.44
C GLY A 363 16.41 -8.60 14.95
N LEU A 364 15.54 -9.42 14.37
CA LEU A 364 14.29 -8.94 13.77
C LEU A 364 13.31 -8.41 14.84
N THR A 365 13.12 -9.14 15.94
CA THR A 365 12.24 -8.71 17.06
C THR A 365 12.71 -7.39 17.66
N GLY A 366 14.01 -7.27 17.99
CA GLY A 366 14.58 -6.03 18.53
C GLY A 366 14.47 -4.85 17.56
N THR A 367 14.55 -5.11 16.24
CA THR A 367 14.35 -4.08 15.22
C THR A 367 12.91 -3.55 15.25
N VAL A 368 11.92 -4.44 15.35
CA VAL A 368 10.51 -4.06 15.45
C VAL A 368 10.26 -3.27 16.73
N ASP A 369 10.87 -3.67 17.85
CA ASP A 369 10.76 -2.95 19.14
C ASP A 369 11.27 -1.51 19.02
N LEU A 370 12.46 -1.33 18.47
CA LEU A 370 13.06 0.00 18.26
C LEU A 370 12.21 0.89 17.34
N LEU A 371 11.69 0.33 16.25
CA LEU A 371 10.78 1.06 15.35
C LEU A 371 9.43 1.36 16.04
N GLY A 372 8.99 0.52 16.97
CA GLY A 372 7.81 0.72 17.80
C GLY A 372 7.89 1.99 18.66
N ILE A 373 9.08 2.37 19.13
CA ILE A 373 9.31 3.65 19.83
C ILE A 373 8.88 4.83 18.92
N GLY A 374 9.16 4.74 17.63
CA GLY A 374 8.70 5.75 16.65
C GLY A 374 7.18 5.85 16.58
N VAL A 375 6.44 4.74 16.71
CA VAL A 375 4.97 4.77 16.75
C VAL A 375 4.48 5.47 18.03
N VAL A 376 5.14 5.27 19.17
CA VAL A 376 4.85 6.02 20.42
C VAL A 376 5.04 7.52 20.19
N VAL A 377 6.13 7.92 19.54
CA VAL A 377 6.35 9.33 19.17
C VAL A 377 5.22 9.82 18.24
N ALA A 378 4.79 9.02 17.26
CA ALA A 378 3.67 9.38 16.38
C ALA A 378 2.35 9.56 17.13
N ILE A 379 2.07 8.74 18.14
CA ILE A 379 0.91 8.89 19.03
C ILE A 379 0.98 10.24 19.75
N ILE A 380 2.12 10.54 20.36
CA ILE A 380 2.34 11.81 21.09
C ILE A 380 2.15 13.01 20.14
N LEU A 381 2.78 12.98 18.95
CA LEU A 381 2.64 14.06 17.98
C LEU A 381 1.20 14.23 17.49
N THR A 382 0.46 13.11 17.31
CA THR A 382 -0.95 13.15 16.91
C THR A 382 -1.81 13.82 18.00
N LEU A 383 -1.49 13.67 19.28
CA LEU A 383 -2.19 14.34 20.37
C LEU A 383 -2.03 15.88 20.35
N PHE A 384 -0.93 16.39 19.75
CA PHE A 384 -0.73 17.83 19.56
C PHE A 384 -1.44 18.40 18.33
N LEU A 385 -1.94 17.55 17.43
CA LEU A 385 -2.74 18.02 16.29
C LEU A 385 -4.12 18.49 16.79
N PRO A 386 -4.68 19.57 16.20
CA PRO A 386 -6.02 20.02 16.57
C PRO A 386 -7.08 18.99 16.17
N GLU A 387 -8.14 18.86 16.96
CA GLU A 387 -9.32 18.10 16.57
C GLU A 387 -10.07 18.87 15.45
N THR A 388 -10.45 18.15 14.40
CA THR A 388 -11.10 18.76 13.23
C THR A 388 -12.55 18.33 13.04
N ARG A 389 -13.07 17.47 13.92
CA ARG A 389 -14.47 17.02 13.85
C ARG A 389 -15.44 18.21 13.81
N GLY A 390 -16.33 18.20 12.83
CA GLY A 390 -17.37 19.22 12.69
C GLY A 390 -16.90 20.56 12.12
N LYS A 391 -15.62 20.68 11.71
CA LYS A 391 -15.17 21.87 10.98
C LYS A 391 -15.86 21.91 9.61
N THR A 392 -16.57 23.00 9.34
CA THR A 392 -16.98 23.35 7.97
C THR A 392 -15.73 23.63 7.15
N LEU A 393 -15.57 22.93 6.05
CA LEU A 393 -14.50 23.22 5.10
C LEU A 393 -14.79 24.57 4.50
N GLU A 394 -13.99 25.57 4.83
CA GLU A 394 -14.07 26.92 4.21
C GLU A 394 -13.82 26.74 2.71
N ALA A 395 -14.71 27.37 1.93
CA ALA A 395 -14.70 27.31 0.47
C ALA A 395 -13.50 28.07 -0.12
#